data_a5fc15a26b1a18c24013b7f51a6e7398
#
_entry.id   a5fc15a26b1a18c24013b7f51a6e7398
#
_cell.length_a   1.000
_cell.length_b   1.000
_cell.length_c   1.000
_cell.angle_alpha   90.00
_cell.angle_beta   90.00
_cell.angle_gamma   90.00
#
_symmetry.space_group_name_H-M   'P 1'
#
loop_
_entity.id
_entity.type
_entity.pdbx_description
1 polymer ?
#
loop_
_entity_poly.entity_id
_entity_poly.type
_entity_poly.pdbx_seq_one_letter_code
_entity_poly.pdbx_strand_id
1 'polypeptide(L)'
;MKKSVRLLGCVLVLFCLLTGPVFAAAYRPFPDNRSISEVFDSIKVDGSYDRTRIRLITANDEAFYSRWKMVEDARETIDCTYCIIEKDIFGQSFIGLFVKKARQGVSIRLMIDGRVYRMPYMSKMPDKIEELAAFPNVQIKLYNSIRKSLVSVFTDYKKIVASNHDKIIICDGLVSIIGGRNIGADYFAQNGENDIVYNDSDVLMQGRHVAGQLKKAFDDEWKFNRNLVVKADAINFKDQLAKVELAYRVMTRYMQGGGLFDPEKVTDGKLKEALIEMNKEISAFKNISSYAAFQMFRGEREKPVKILDKHSHTGPLNGITPALIRMIEASRHEIIIQNPYLVITEAAEAALKRAADRGVSIIFHTNSAESTDSLFPQAFLMNDWKRLLQTMPTARIFVAPSQNERLHAKMFVFDGTIAVVGSYNMDPLSEDLNSEVVAAIHDKAFAQMTRLRILRLIEKKNIEYRIEVDERGKIIKTYGPEDHVNEKTVKKMNFMRKLQWLRPLI
;
A
#
# COMPACT_ATOMS: atom_id res chain seq x y z
N MET A 1 -32.60 -4.36 -4.83
CA MET A 1 -31.88 -3.92 -3.61
C MET A 1 -32.23 -4.68 -2.33
N LYS A 2 -33.50 -4.92 -1.95
CA LYS A 2 -33.85 -5.61 -0.67
C LYS A 2 -33.52 -7.12 -0.62
N LYS A 3 -33.41 -7.84 -1.75
CA LYS A 3 -33.04 -9.27 -1.77
C LYS A 3 -31.53 -9.50 -1.65
N SER A 4 -30.71 -8.60 -2.20
CA SER A 4 -29.24 -8.70 -2.11
C SER A 4 -28.70 -8.44 -0.70
N VAL A 5 -29.36 -7.57 0.07
CA VAL A 5 -29.00 -7.27 1.47
C VAL A 5 -29.33 -8.46 2.40
N ARG A 6 -30.40 -9.19 2.10
CA ARG A 6 -30.78 -10.40 2.88
C ARG A 6 -29.83 -11.59 2.61
N LEU A 7 -29.34 -11.73 1.37
CA LEU A 7 -28.37 -12.78 1.03
C LEU A 7 -27.00 -12.52 1.67
N LEU A 8 -26.57 -11.24 1.71
CA LEU A 8 -25.34 -10.84 2.40
C LEU A 8 -25.46 -11.04 3.93
N GLY A 9 -26.63 -10.76 4.51
CA GLY A 9 -26.91 -11.00 5.92
C GLY A 9 -26.91 -12.49 6.30
N CYS A 10 -27.44 -13.38 5.46
CA CYS A 10 -27.46 -14.82 5.71
C CYS A 10 -26.07 -15.46 5.58
N VAL A 11 -25.24 -14.99 4.62
CA VAL A 11 -23.84 -15.45 4.50
C VAL A 11 -23.01 -14.97 5.69
N LEU A 12 -23.25 -13.75 6.20
CA LEU A 12 -22.59 -13.23 7.40
C LEU A 12 -22.97 -13.97 8.69
N VAL A 13 -24.23 -14.39 8.84
CA VAL A 13 -24.70 -15.14 10.03
C VAL A 13 -24.16 -16.58 10.05
N LEU A 14 -24.03 -17.23 8.89
CA LEU A 14 -23.39 -18.57 8.83
C LEU A 14 -21.88 -18.51 9.18
N PHE A 15 -21.24 -17.36 8.97
CA PHE A 15 -19.85 -17.13 9.34
C PHE A 15 -19.60 -17.10 10.84
N CYS A 16 -20.57 -16.64 11.63
CA CYS A 16 -20.44 -16.49 13.09
C CYS A 16 -20.38 -17.82 13.86
N LEU A 17 -20.80 -18.93 13.26
CA LEU A 17 -20.87 -20.25 13.95
C LEU A 17 -19.62 -21.11 13.79
N LEU A 18 -18.64 -20.67 12.98
CA LEU A 18 -17.44 -21.44 12.67
C LEU A 18 -16.13 -20.87 13.24
N THR A 19 -16.18 -19.77 13.98
CA THR A 19 -14.98 -19.19 14.59
C THR A 19 -14.75 -19.78 15.98
N GLY A 20 -14.09 -20.92 16.04
CA GLY A 20 -13.41 -21.32 17.27
C GLY A 20 -12.31 -20.29 17.62
N PRO A 21 -11.90 -20.18 18.90
CA PRO A 21 -10.89 -19.20 19.30
C PRO A 21 -9.60 -19.43 18.49
N VAL A 22 -9.20 -18.43 17.73
CA VAL A 22 -7.88 -18.42 17.07
C VAL A 22 -6.86 -18.23 18.18
N PHE A 23 -6.18 -19.31 18.58
CA PHE A 23 -5.00 -19.20 19.39
C PHE A 23 -3.93 -18.52 18.51
N ALA A 24 -3.77 -17.20 18.69
CA ALA A 24 -2.55 -16.54 18.28
C ALA A 24 -1.38 -17.32 18.91
N ALA A 25 -0.47 -17.83 18.09
CA ALA A 25 0.72 -18.47 18.61
C ALA A 25 1.39 -17.47 19.55
N ALA A 26 1.43 -17.79 20.83
CA ALA A 26 1.95 -16.89 21.86
C ALA A 26 3.40 -16.55 21.49
N TYR A 27 3.58 -15.36 20.95
CA TYR A 27 4.92 -14.85 20.61
C TYR A 27 5.66 -14.65 21.93
N ARG A 28 6.62 -15.54 22.21
CA ARG A 28 7.44 -15.43 23.41
C ARG A 28 8.26 -14.13 23.31
N PRO A 29 8.19 -13.24 24.32
CA PRO A 29 9.02 -12.05 24.31
C PRO A 29 10.49 -12.44 24.22
N PHE A 30 11.20 -11.88 23.27
CA PHE A 30 12.65 -11.96 23.24
C PHE A 30 13.18 -10.85 24.14
N PRO A 31 13.84 -11.17 25.25
CA PRO A 31 14.67 -10.19 25.94
C PRO A 31 15.89 -9.95 25.05
N ASP A 32 15.75 -9.03 24.11
CA ASP A 32 16.83 -8.70 23.20
C ASP A 32 17.66 -7.57 23.78
N ASN A 33 18.77 -7.90 24.42
CA ASN A 33 19.74 -6.91 24.89
C ASN A 33 20.60 -6.34 23.76
N ARG A 34 20.41 -6.83 22.52
CA ARG A 34 21.14 -6.39 21.34
C ARG A 34 20.76 -4.96 20.97
N SER A 35 21.69 -4.26 20.37
CA SER A 35 21.42 -2.98 19.72
C SER A 35 20.50 -3.17 18.51
N ILE A 36 19.83 -2.09 18.10
CA ILE A 36 18.96 -2.10 16.91
C ILE A 36 19.73 -2.52 15.65
N SER A 37 21.02 -2.17 15.55
CA SER A 37 21.89 -2.56 14.43
C SER A 37 22.16 -4.06 14.42
N GLU A 38 22.49 -4.66 15.58
CA GLU A 38 22.66 -6.12 15.69
C GLU A 38 21.38 -6.89 15.39
N VAL A 39 20.22 -6.33 15.77
CA VAL A 39 18.92 -6.89 15.39
C VAL A 39 18.76 -6.87 13.88
N PHE A 40 19.00 -5.73 13.22
CA PHE A 40 18.94 -5.64 11.77
C PHE A 40 19.86 -6.67 11.10
N ASP A 41 21.11 -6.77 11.53
CA ASP A 41 22.08 -7.70 10.96
C ASP A 41 21.63 -9.18 11.12
N SER A 42 20.98 -9.50 12.23
CA SER A 42 20.46 -10.85 12.52
C SER A 42 19.22 -11.25 11.70
N ILE A 43 18.54 -10.31 11.05
CA ILE A 43 17.39 -10.62 10.21
C ILE A 43 17.87 -11.34 8.96
N LYS A 44 17.40 -12.58 8.80
CA LYS A 44 17.70 -13.39 7.62
C LYS A 44 16.82 -12.93 6.46
N VAL A 45 17.41 -12.76 5.30
CA VAL A 45 16.74 -12.51 4.02
C VAL A 45 17.24 -13.53 2.99
N ASP A 46 16.44 -13.76 1.96
CA ASP A 46 16.85 -14.64 0.87
C ASP A 46 17.99 -14.01 0.06
N GLY A 47 19.04 -14.80 -0.17
CA GLY A 47 20.25 -14.34 -0.87
C GLY A 47 21.16 -13.45 0.02
N SER A 48 22.21 -12.93 -0.59
CA SER A 48 23.07 -11.92 0.06
C SER A 48 22.32 -10.59 0.12
N TYR A 49 22.45 -9.86 1.22
CA TYR A 49 22.10 -8.45 1.19
C TYR A 49 23.34 -7.63 0.85
N ASP A 50 23.15 -6.63 0.01
CA ASP A 50 24.22 -5.73 -0.44
C ASP A 50 23.78 -4.28 -0.28
N ARG A 51 24.74 -3.39 -0.48
CA ARG A 51 24.47 -1.96 -0.52
C ARG A 51 23.74 -1.64 -1.81
N THR A 52 22.61 -0.94 -1.65
CA THR A 52 21.69 -0.61 -2.74
C THR A 52 21.52 0.91 -2.80
N ARG A 53 21.58 1.48 -3.99
CA ARG A 53 21.16 2.87 -4.18
C ARG A 53 19.67 2.98 -3.95
N ILE A 54 19.26 3.81 -2.97
CA ILE A 54 17.87 3.91 -2.55
C ILE A 54 17.44 5.36 -2.39
N ARG A 55 16.24 5.67 -2.87
CA ARG A 55 15.59 6.97 -2.74
C ARG A 55 14.20 6.81 -2.16
N LEU A 56 13.87 7.60 -1.12
CA LEU A 56 12.52 7.75 -0.60
C LEU A 56 11.73 8.70 -1.51
N ILE A 57 10.58 8.26 -1.99
CA ILE A 57 9.66 9.02 -2.84
C ILE A 57 8.40 9.32 -2.04
N THR A 58 8.15 10.60 -1.77
CA THR A 58 6.94 11.06 -1.06
C THR A 58 6.14 12.09 -1.87
N ALA A 59 6.73 12.68 -2.91
CA ALA A 59 6.02 13.56 -3.83
C ALA A 59 5.24 12.71 -4.86
N ASN A 60 3.99 13.08 -5.11
CA ASN A 60 3.07 12.28 -5.92
C ASN A 60 3.44 12.28 -7.41
N ASP A 61 3.90 13.41 -7.94
CA ASP A 61 4.46 13.52 -9.30
C ASP A 61 5.71 12.65 -9.48
N GLU A 62 6.69 12.76 -8.57
CA GLU A 62 7.89 11.93 -8.63
C GLU A 62 7.59 10.43 -8.48
N ALA A 63 6.54 10.07 -7.75
CA ALA A 63 6.09 8.69 -7.63
C ALA A 63 5.59 8.14 -8.97
N PHE A 64 4.85 8.95 -9.74
CA PHE A 64 4.42 8.59 -11.09
C PHE A 64 5.60 8.56 -12.06
N TYR A 65 6.43 9.60 -12.05
CA TYR A 65 7.61 9.70 -12.91
C TYR A 65 8.59 8.54 -12.68
N SER A 66 8.78 8.12 -11.43
CA SER A 66 9.65 6.99 -11.11
C SER A 66 9.16 5.70 -11.78
N ARG A 67 7.85 5.40 -11.65
CA ARG A 67 7.22 4.23 -12.27
C ARG A 67 7.28 4.29 -13.79
N TRP A 68 6.96 5.46 -14.33
CA TRP A 68 6.99 5.69 -15.77
C TRP A 68 8.39 5.49 -16.34
N LYS A 69 9.38 6.17 -15.75
CA LYS A 69 10.76 6.15 -16.21
C LYS A 69 11.37 4.75 -16.15
N MET A 70 11.22 4.05 -15.05
CA MET A 70 11.79 2.70 -14.94
C MET A 70 11.15 1.70 -15.94
N VAL A 71 9.84 1.81 -16.20
CA VAL A 71 9.19 0.99 -17.22
C VAL A 71 9.57 1.44 -18.62
N GLU A 72 9.67 2.75 -18.88
CA GLU A 72 10.11 3.29 -20.17
C GLU A 72 11.52 2.85 -20.53
N ASP A 73 12.43 2.81 -19.55
CA ASP A 73 13.83 2.43 -19.73
C ASP A 73 14.05 0.91 -19.80
N ALA A 74 13.10 0.08 -19.37
CA ALA A 74 13.22 -1.37 -19.36
C ALA A 74 13.47 -1.93 -20.78
N ARG A 75 14.40 -2.89 -20.89
CA ARG A 75 14.83 -3.47 -22.17
C ARG A 75 14.58 -4.96 -22.30
N GLU A 76 14.57 -5.69 -21.18
CA GLU A 76 14.49 -7.15 -21.15
C GLU A 76 13.23 -7.65 -20.45
N THR A 77 13.01 -7.21 -19.20
CA THR A 77 11.95 -7.77 -18.35
C THR A 77 11.24 -6.71 -17.50
N ILE A 78 9.95 -6.91 -17.28
CA ILE A 78 9.14 -6.15 -16.32
C ILE A 78 8.32 -7.15 -15.51
N ASP A 79 8.57 -7.22 -14.21
CA ASP A 79 7.72 -7.92 -13.24
C ASP A 79 6.93 -6.88 -12.44
N CYS A 80 5.61 -6.95 -12.46
CA CYS A 80 4.75 -5.94 -11.87
C CYS A 80 3.59 -6.58 -11.10
N THR A 81 3.40 -6.18 -9.84
CA THR A 81 2.19 -6.53 -9.09
C THR A 81 1.59 -5.32 -8.42
N TYR A 82 0.26 -5.20 -8.54
CA TYR A 82 -0.54 -4.16 -7.90
C TYR A 82 -1.87 -4.73 -7.40
N CYS A 83 -2.31 -4.24 -6.25
CA CYS A 83 -3.67 -4.50 -5.79
C CYS A 83 -4.69 -3.84 -6.72
N ILE A 84 -4.48 -2.57 -7.07
CA ILE A 84 -5.40 -1.75 -7.88
C ILE A 84 -4.64 -1.03 -8.99
N ILE A 85 -5.20 -1.08 -10.22
CA ILE A 85 -4.89 -0.18 -11.33
C ILE A 85 -6.22 0.46 -11.75
N GLU A 86 -6.39 1.76 -11.52
CA GLU A 86 -7.65 2.45 -11.73
C GLU A 86 -7.95 2.70 -13.21
N LYS A 87 -9.21 2.99 -13.51
CA LYS A 87 -9.70 3.22 -14.88
C LYS A 87 -9.44 4.63 -15.42
N ASP A 88 -8.77 5.46 -14.64
CA ASP A 88 -8.44 6.85 -14.96
C ASP A 88 -7.30 6.98 -15.97
N ILE A 89 -6.93 8.22 -16.32
CA ILE A 89 -5.88 8.49 -17.30
C ILE A 89 -4.51 7.94 -16.86
N PHE A 90 -4.21 7.85 -15.55
CA PHE A 90 -2.97 7.28 -15.05
C PHE A 90 -2.92 5.77 -15.29
N GLY A 91 -3.98 5.04 -14.89
CA GLY A 91 -4.03 3.59 -15.10
C GLY A 91 -4.08 3.23 -16.58
N GLN A 92 -4.90 3.93 -17.39
CA GLN A 92 -4.99 3.65 -18.83
C GLN A 92 -3.66 3.91 -19.54
N SER A 93 -3.00 5.03 -19.26
CA SER A 93 -1.72 5.36 -19.88
C SER A 93 -0.60 4.41 -19.44
N PHE A 94 -0.65 3.92 -18.20
CA PHE A 94 0.31 2.94 -17.69
C PHE A 94 0.17 1.58 -18.39
N ILE A 95 -1.05 1.11 -18.64
CA ILE A 95 -1.28 -0.08 -19.50
C ILE A 95 -0.82 0.19 -20.93
N GLY A 96 -1.05 1.39 -21.48
CA GLY A 96 -0.54 1.78 -22.80
C GLY A 96 0.99 1.80 -22.88
N LEU A 97 1.69 2.17 -21.80
CA LEU A 97 3.14 2.04 -21.71
C LEU A 97 3.58 0.56 -21.74
N PHE A 98 2.86 -0.34 -21.07
CA PHE A 98 3.13 -1.77 -21.17
C PHE A 98 2.90 -2.30 -22.58
N VAL A 99 1.87 -1.85 -23.30
CA VAL A 99 1.66 -2.19 -24.72
C VAL A 99 2.85 -1.77 -25.58
N LYS A 100 3.36 -0.55 -25.38
CA LYS A 100 4.59 -0.08 -26.06
C LYS A 100 5.77 -1.00 -25.77
N LYS A 101 5.99 -1.38 -24.51
CA LYS A 101 7.11 -2.25 -24.11
C LYS A 101 6.94 -3.67 -24.65
N ALA A 102 5.72 -4.21 -24.64
CA ALA A 102 5.42 -5.50 -25.26
C ALA A 102 5.75 -5.52 -26.75
N ARG A 103 5.40 -4.47 -27.50
CA ARG A 103 5.78 -4.32 -28.93
C ARG A 103 7.29 -4.21 -29.16
N GLN A 104 8.02 -3.74 -28.17
CA GLN A 104 9.50 -3.68 -28.19
C GLN A 104 10.15 -5.02 -27.85
N GLY A 105 9.37 -6.07 -27.57
CA GLY A 105 9.87 -7.40 -27.23
C GLY A 105 10.20 -7.60 -25.75
N VAL A 106 9.92 -6.61 -24.87
CA VAL A 106 10.15 -6.74 -23.42
C VAL A 106 9.22 -7.80 -22.86
N SER A 107 9.76 -8.75 -22.08
CA SER A 107 8.97 -9.77 -21.39
C SER A 107 8.27 -9.15 -20.18
N ILE A 108 6.93 -9.26 -20.10
CA ILE A 108 6.11 -8.63 -19.07
C ILE A 108 5.33 -9.69 -18.30
N ARG A 109 5.45 -9.67 -16.97
CA ARG A 109 4.57 -10.39 -16.06
C ARG A 109 3.80 -9.40 -15.21
N LEU A 110 2.48 -9.40 -15.32
CA LEU A 110 1.58 -8.54 -14.55
C LEU A 110 0.69 -9.38 -13.64
N MET A 111 0.68 -9.07 -12.34
CA MET A 111 -0.23 -9.67 -11.37
C MET A 111 -1.11 -8.61 -10.75
N ILE A 112 -2.42 -8.92 -10.64
CA ILE A 112 -3.42 -8.03 -10.04
C ILE A 112 -4.22 -8.86 -9.04
N ASP A 113 -4.63 -8.25 -7.94
CA ASP A 113 -5.50 -8.94 -6.97
C ASP A 113 -6.85 -9.31 -7.60
N GLY A 114 -7.19 -10.60 -7.55
CA GLY A 114 -8.38 -11.13 -8.23
C GLY A 114 -9.70 -10.77 -7.54
N ARG A 115 -9.67 -10.28 -6.29
CA ARG A 115 -10.86 -9.86 -5.56
C ARG A 115 -11.31 -8.47 -6.00
N VAL A 116 -10.36 -7.59 -6.29
CA VAL A 116 -10.64 -6.21 -6.68
C VAL A 116 -10.77 -6.02 -8.19
N TYR A 117 -10.32 -6.99 -8.98
CA TYR A 117 -10.25 -6.90 -10.44
C TYR A 117 -11.56 -6.49 -11.13
N ARG A 118 -12.72 -6.86 -10.56
CA ARG A 118 -14.05 -6.51 -11.12
C ARG A 118 -14.85 -5.55 -10.23
N MET A 119 -14.20 -4.88 -9.29
CA MET A 119 -14.86 -3.87 -8.45
C MET A 119 -15.19 -2.60 -9.25
N PRO A 120 -16.18 -1.78 -8.82
CA PRO A 120 -16.67 -0.61 -9.60
C PRO A 120 -15.57 0.38 -10.01
N TYR A 121 -14.56 0.64 -9.17
CA TYR A 121 -13.44 1.54 -9.49
C TYR A 121 -12.50 0.99 -10.56
N MET A 122 -12.49 -0.35 -10.78
CA MET A 122 -11.78 -1.00 -11.87
C MET A 122 -12.69 -1.34 -13.06
N SER A 123 -13.94 -0.97 -13.07
CA SER A 123 -15.02 -1.53 -13.89
C SER A 123 -14.76 -1.60 -15.41
N LYS A 124 -13.89 -0.73 -15.96
CA LYS A 124 -13.52 -0.71 -17.39
C LYS A 124 -12.07 -1.13 -17.66
N MET A 125 -11.29 -1.41 -16.62
CA MET A 125 -9.90 -1.82 -16.76
C MET A 125 -9.70 -3.28 -17.14
N PRO A 126 -10.55 -4.25 -16.70
CA PRO A 126 -10.44 -5.62 -17.13
C PRO A 126 -10.30 -5.77 -18.65
N ASP A 127 -11.15 -5.11 -19.41
CA ASP A 127 -11.13 -5.20 -20.88
C ASP A 127 -9.78 -4.75 -21.47
N LYS A 128 -9.20 -3.66 -20.93
CA LYS A 128 -7.89 -3.12 -21.36
C LYS A 128 -6.72 -4.00 -20.96
N ILE A 129 -6.80 -4.65 -19.80
CA ILE A 129 -5.78 -5.56 -19.29
C ILE A 129 -5.82 -6.89 -20.07
N GLU A 130 -7.02 -7.36 -20.41
CA GLU A 130 -7.21 -8.55 -21.23
C GLU A 130 -6.60 -8.39 -22.64
N GLU A 131 -6.67 -7.19 -23.23
CA GLU A 131 -6.01 -6.87 -24.50
C GLU A 131 -4.48 -6.99 -24.44
N LEU A 132 -3.88 -6.55 -23.31
CA LEU A 132 -2.43 -6.68 -23.12
C LEU A 132 -2.00 -8.17 -23.09
N ALA A 133 -2.86 -9.07 -22.64
CA ALA A 133 -2.59 -10.52 -22.63
C ALA A 133 -2.51 -11.17 -24.02
N ALA A 134 -2.85 -10.44 -25.08
CA ALA A 134 -2.71 -10.94 -26.46
C ALA A 134 -1.26 -10.94 -26.97
N PHE A 135 -0.36 -10.20 -26.35
CA PHE A 135 1.04 -10.19 -26.74
C PHE A 135 1.76 -11.45 -26.23
N PRO A 136 2.51 -12.17 -27.11
CA PRO A 136 3.12 -13.47 -26.75
C PRO A 136 4.19 -13.38 -25.65
N ASN A 137 4.78 -12.22 -25.46
CA ASN A 137 5.77 -11.90 -24.43
C ASN A 137 5.14 -11.30 -23.16
N VAL A 138 3.80 -11.35 -23.02
CA VAL A 138 3.08 -10.86 -21.86
C VAL A 138 2.32 -11.99 -21.17
N GLN A 139 2.44 -12.07 -19.88
CA GLN A 139 1.67 -12.98 -19.05
C GLN A 139 0.96 -12.19 -17.93
N ILE A 140 -0.34 -12.41 -17.77
CA ILE A 140 -1.13 -11.74 -16.74
C ILE A 140 -1.81 -12.77 -15.85
N LYS A 141 -1.73 -12.58 -14.54
CA LYS A 141 -2.42 -13.42 -13.57
C LYS A 141 -3.26 -12.59 -12.61
N LEU A 142 -4.42 -13.11 -12.26
CA LEU A 142 -5.24 -12.62 -11.17
C LEU A 142 -4.94 -13.45 -9.93
N TYR A 143 -4.41 -12.79 -8.90
CA TYR A 143 -4.09 -13.43 -7.64
C TYR A 143 -5.34 -13.89 -6.91
N ASN A 144 -5.34 -15.13 -6.41
CA ASN A 144 -6.41 -15.71 -5.58
C ASN A 144 -7.83 -15.44 -6.11
N SER A 145 -8.08 -15.75 -7.38
CA SER A 145 -9.36 -15.49 -8.03
C SER A 145 -10.51 -16.24 -7.34
N ILE A 146 -11.59 -15.51 -7.00
CA ILE A 146 -12.80 -16.05 -6.36
C ILE A 146 -13.39 -17.26 -7.11
N ARG A 147 -13.27 -17.31 -8.44
CA ARG A 147 -13.77 -18.46 -9.24
C ARG A 147 -13.15 -19.80 -8.84
N LYS A 148 -11.92 -19.80 -8.30
CA LYS A 148 -11.25 -21.01 -7.82
C LYS A 148 -11.45 -21.27 -6.30
N SER A 149 -12.06 -20.33 -5.59
CA SER A 149 -12.14 -20.35 -4.11
C SER A 149 -13.43 -20.90 -3.55
N LEU A 150 -14.50 -21.05 -4.35
CA LEU A 150 -15.84 -21.42 -3.85
C LEU A 150 -15.88 -22.72 -3.02
N VAL A 151 -15.03 -23.69 -3.35
CA VAL A 151 -14.95 -24.96 -2.60
C VAL A 151 -14.29 -24.77 -1.23
N SER A 152 -13.45 -23.74 -1.07
CA SER A 152 -12.70 -23.48 0.18
C SER A 152 -13.50 -22.72 1.23
N VAL A 153 -14.69 -22.20 0.90
CA VAL A 153 -15.58 -21.49 1.85
C VAL A 153 -15.85 -22.34 3.11
N PHE A 154 -15.97 -23.65 2.91
CA PHE A 154 -16.30 -24.59 3.99
C PHE A 154 -15.10 -25.09 4.78
N THR A 155 -13.86 -24.88 4.29
CA THR A 155 -12.65 -25.42 4.92
C THR A 155 -11.79 -24.37 5.57
N ASP A 156 -11.65 -23.19 4.96
CA ASP A 156 -10.82 -22.11 5.48
C ASP A 156 -11.19 -20.77 4.80
N TYR A 157 -12.04 -19.99 5.45
CA TYR A 157 -12.51 -18.70 4.94
C TYR A 157 -11.36 -17.67 4.76
N LYS A 158 -10.30 -17.77 5.57
CA LYS A 158 -9.13 -16.88 5.47
C LYS A 158 -8.48 -16.98 4.10
N LYS A 159 -8.47 -18.17 3.49
CA LYS A 159 -7.99 -18.36 2.12
C LYS A 159 -8.80 -17.61 1.06
N ILE A 160 -10.06 -17.31 1.32
CA ILE A 160 -10.92 -16.57 0.38
C ILE A 160 -10.63 -15.09 0.44
N VAL A 161 -10.40 -14.57 1.66
CA VAL A 161 -10.15 -13.15 1.89
C VAL A 161 -8.68 -12.77 1.73
N ALA A 162 -7.77 -13.75 1.66
CA ALA A 162 -6.35 -13.52 1.39
C ALA A 162 -6.14 -12.74 0.09
N SER A 163 -5.36 -11.65 0.15
CA SER A 163 -5.14 -10.70 -0.93
C SER A 163 -3.66 -10.54 -1.24
N ASN A 164 -3.35 -10.23 -2.49
CA ASN A 164 -2.06 -9.67 -2.82
C ASN A 164 -2.10 -8.16 -2.58
N HIS A 165 -1.44 -7.73 -1.52
CA HIS A 165 -1.34 -6.31 -1.18
C HIS A 165 0.04 -5.74 -1.50
N ASP A 166 0.90 -6.49 -2.16
CA ASP A 166 2.17 -6.03 -2.68
C ASP A 166 1.98 -4.96 -3.75
N LYS A 167 2.91 -4.03 -3.81
CA LYS A 167 3.04 -3.05 -4.88
C LYS A 167 4.50 -3.05 -5.30
N ILE A 168 4.81 -3.83 -6.33
CA ILE A 168 6.17 -4.08 -6.80
C ILE A 168 6.25 -3.82 -8.30
N ILE A 169 7.29 -3.11 -8.74
CA ILE A 169 7.76 -3.13 -10.12
C ILE A 169 9.24 -3.45 -10.08
N ILE A 170 9.68 -4.39 -10.92
CA ILE A 170 11.07 -4.74 -11.13
C ILE A 170 11.35 -4.67 -12.63
N CYS A 171 12.34 -3.87 -13.03
CA CYS A 171 12.77 -3.75 -14.42
C CYS A 171 14.19 -4.29 -14.58
N ASP A 172 14.38 -5.20 -15.53
CA ASP A 172 15.64 -5.79 -15.95
C ASP A 172 16.46 -6.43 -14.79
N GLY A 173 15.76 -6.86 -13.72
CA GLY A 173 16.39 -7.40 -12.51
C GLY A 173 17.38 -6.44 -11.84
N LEU A 174 17.21 -5.12 -12.00
CA LEU A 174 18.14 -4.11 -11.54
C LEU A 174 17.46 -2.94 -10.81
N VAL A 175 16.44 -2.33 -11.43
CA VAL A 175 15.70 -1.20 -10.85
C VAL A 175 14.37 -1.69 -10.33
N SER A 176 14.04 -1.31 -9.10
CA SER A 176 12.79 -1.71 -8.47
C SER A 176 12.17 -0.60 -7.65
N ILE A 177 10.85 -0.62 -7.51
CA ILE A 177 10.09 0.26 -6.63
C ILE A 177 9.06 -0.54 -5.86
N ILE A 178 8.95 -0.26 -4.55
CA ILE A 178 7.88 -0.76 -3.68
C ILE A 178 7.34 0.38 -2.83
N GLY A 179 6.13 0.23 -2.29
CA GLY A 179 5.54 1.24 -1.42
C GLY A 179 4.06 1.00 -1.14
N GLY A 180 3.37 2.06 -0.73
CA GLY A 180 1.94 2.03 -0.44
C GLY A 180 1.05 2.33 -1.65
N ARG A 181 1.55 3.04 -2.68
CA ARG A 181 0.74 3.56 -3.78
C ARG A 181 0.22 2.47 -4.71
N ASN A 182 -1.06 2.54 -5.04
CA ASN A 182 -1.64 1.91 -6.23
C ASN A 182 -1.44 2.80 -7.48
N ILE A 183 -1.99 2.40 -8.62
CA ILE A 183 -1.93 3.17 -9.86
C ILE A 183 -3.28 3.85 -10.07
N GLY A 184 -3.32 5.18 -9.90
CA GLY A 184 -4.54 5.98 -10.05
C GLY A 184 -4.34 7.44 -9.64
N ALA A 185 -5.28 8.30 -10.01
CA ALA A 185 -5.23 9.75 -9.78
C ALA A 185 -5.09 10.11 -8.30
N ASP A 186 -5.79 9.41 -7.42
CA ASP A 186 -5.74 9.64 -5.97
C ASP A 186 -4.31 9.55 -5.40
N TYR A 187 -3.44 8.77 -6.04
CA TYR A 187 -2.05 8.53 -5.60
C TYR A 187 -1.01 9.45 -6.25
N PHE A 188 -1.38 10.09 -7.39
CA PHE A 188 -0.42 10.88 -8.19
C PHE A 188 -0.78 12.36 -8.32
N ALA A 189 -2.03 12.74 -8.00
CA ALA A 189 -2.46 14.14 -7.95
C ALA A 189 -1.86 14.88 -6.74
N GLN A 190 -1.79 16.20 -6.85
CA GLN A 190 -1.56 17.10 -5.73
C GLN A 190 -2.88 17.67 -5.20
N ASN A 191 -2.81 18.28 -4.02
CA ASN A 191 -3.98 18.93 -3.41
C ASN A 191 -4.57 19.98 -4.33
N GLY A 192 -5.89 19.91 -4.53
CA GLY A 192 -6.63 20.79 -5.42
C GLY A 192 -6.71 20.30 -6.87
N GLU A 193 -6.03 19.21 -7.22
CA GLU A 193 -6.10 18.60 -8.55
C GLU A 193 -7.08 17.42 -8.62
N ASN A 194 -7.39 16.83 -7.47
CA ASN A 194 -8.34 15.73 -7.36
C ASN A 194 -9.11 15.82 -6.04
N ASP A 195 -10.31 15.25 -5.98
CA ASP A 195 -11.17 15.27 -4.78
C ASP A 195 -10.52 14.57 -3.59
N ILE A 196 -9.77 13.50 -3.86
CA ILE A 196 -9.03 12.72 -2.88
C ILE A 196 -7.56 12.68 -3.31
N VAL A 197 -6.67 12.95 -2.36
CA VAL A 197 -5.22 12.84 -2.57
C VAL A 197 -4.61 12.03 -1.43
N TYR A 198 -3.88 10.96 -1.78
CA TYR A 198 -3.15 10.19 -0.79
C TYR A 198 -1.75 10.75 -0.54
N ASN A 199 -1.44 11.01 0.73
CA ASN A 199 -0.08 11.15 1.21
C ASN A 199 0.51 9.77 1.42
N ASP A 200 1.36 9.34 0.52
CA ASP A 200 1.92 8.00 0.52
C ASP A 200 3.45 8.01 0.33
N SER A 201 4.09 6.86 0.43
CA SER A 201 5.53 6.70 0.31
C SER A 201 5.91 5.47 -0.49
N ASP A 202 6.98 5.62 -1.28
CA ASP A 202 7.62 4.51 -1.97
C ASP A 202 9.13 4.58 -1.75
N VAL A 203 9.81 3.47 -2.00
CA VAL A 203 11.26 3.41 -2.13
C VAL A 203 11.64 2.93 -3.52
N LEU A 204 12.40 3.77 -4.22
CA LEU A 204 13.01 3.46 -5.51
C LEU A 204 14.42 2.95 -5.25
N MET A 205 14.75 1.80 -5.81
CA MET A 205 15.98 1.07 -5.54
C MET A 205 16.69 0.67 -6.83
N GLN A 206 18.03 0.71 -6.81
CA GLN A 206 18.86 0.20 -7.88
C GLN A 206 19.95 -0.70 -7.30
N GLY A 207 19.79 -2.02 -7.54
CA GLY A 207 20.71 -3.05 -7.05
C GLY A 207 20.20 -4.44 -7.41
N ARG A 208 21.09 -5.31 -7.92
CA ARG A 208 20.71 -6.66 -8.38
C ARG A 208 20.25 -7.56 -7.23
N HIS A 209 20.88 -7.45 -6.07
CA HIS A 209 20.52 -8.29 -4.91
C HIS A 209 19.12 -7.96 -4.38
N VAL A 210 18.81 -6.68 -4.21
CA VAL A 210 17.47 -6.23 -3.79
C VAL A 210 16.42 -6.59 -4.85
N ALA A 211 16.71 -6.37 -6.13
CA ALA A 211 15.82 -6.79 -7.22
C ALA A 211 15.62 -8.32 -7.22
N GLY A 212 16.65 -9.10 -6.89
CA GLY A 212 16.56 -10.56 -6.73
C GLY A 212 15.68 -10.98 -5.56
N GLN A 213 15.80 -10.32 -4.40
CA GLN A 213 14.93 -10.57 -3.25
C GLN A 213 13.46 -10.25 -3.57
N LEU A 214 13.20 -9.10 -4.22
CA LEU A 214 11.86 -8.72 -4.67
C LEU A 214 11.30 -9.67 -5.73
N LYS A 215 12.17 -10.11 -6.66
CA LYS A 215 11.78 -11.08 -7.67
C LYS A 215 11.37 -12.41 -7.05
N LYS A 216 12.05 -12.84 -5.97
CA LYS A 216 11.64 -14.03 -5.24
C LYS A 216 10.27 -13.85 -4.59
N ALA A 217 10.03 -12.75 -3.89
CA ALA A 217 8.72 -12.42 -3.33
C ALA A 217 7.62 -12.45 -4.41
N PHE A 218 7.86 -11.80 -5.53
CA PHE A 218 6.96 -11.82 -6.68
C PHE A 218 6.74 -13.25 -7.24
N ASP A 219 7.82 -14.04 -7.40
CA ASP A 219 7.76 -15.38 -7.98
C ASP A 219 6.99 -16.36 -7.08
N ASP A 220 7.09 -16.24 -5.76
CA ASP A 220 6.38 -17.08 -4.81
C ASP A 220 4.87 -16.83 -4.90
N GLU A 221 4.43 -15.58 -4.94
CA GLU A 221 3.01 -15.25 -5.16
C GLU A 221 2.56 -15.56 -6.61
N TRP A 222 3.45 -15.39 -7.61
CA TRP A 222 3.17 -15.72 -9.00
C TRP A 222 2.88 -17.20 -9.23
N LYS A 223 3.55 -18.08 -8.50
CA LYS A 223 3.39 -19.55 -8.60
C LYS A 223 2.17 -20.08 -7.86
N PHE A 224 1.49 -19.23 -7.09
CA PHE A 224 0.35 -19.65 -6.30
C PHE A 224 -0.73 -20.33 -7.17
N ASN A 225 -1.16 -21.52 -6.76
CA ASN A 225 -1.99 -22.41 -7.57
C ASN A 225 -3.43 -21.92 -7.79
N ARG A 226 -3.89 -20.93 -7.04
CA ARG A 226 -5.22 -20.31 -7.18
C ARG A 226 -5.23 -19.09 -8.11
N ASN A 227 -4.07 -18.73 -8.65
CA ASN A 227 -3.99 -17.67 -9.65
C ASN A 227 -4.72 -18.09 -10.91
N LEU A 228 -5.44 -17.13 -11.50
CA LEU A 228 -6.12 -17.29 -12.79
C LEU A 228 -5.29 -16.59 -13.86
N VAL A 229 -4.92 -17.33 -14.91
CA VAL A 229 -4.29 -16.73 -16.10
C VAL A 229 -5.35 -15.95 -16.88
N VAL A 230 -5.07 -14.69 -17.14
CA VAL A 230 -5.89 -13.83 -18.00
C VAL A 230 -5.60 -14.20 -19.46
N LYS A 231 -6.66 -14.36 -20.25
CA LYS A 231 -6.59 -14.59 -21.70
C LYS A 231 -7.20 -13.39 -22.41
N ALA A 232 -6.67 -13.06 -23.58
CA ALA A 232 -7.25 -12.04 -24.41
C ALA A 232 -8.68 -12.43 -24.83
N ASP A 233 -9.59 -11.46 -24.80
CA ASP A 233 -10.92 -11.60 -25.40
C ASP A 233 -10.88 -11.16 -26.85
N ALA A 234 -11.17 -12.08 -27.78
CA ALA A 234 -11.03 -11.84 -29.20
C ALA A 234 -12.07 -10.84 -29.79
N ILE A 235 -13.13 -10.50 -29.05
CA ILE A 235 -14.30 -9.79 -29.61
C ILE A 235 -14.09 -8.26 -29.65
N ASN A 236 -13.41 -7.67 -28.65
CA ASN A 236 -13.25 -6.20 -28.52
C ASN A 236 -11.81 -5.70 -28.65
N PHE A 237 -10.90 -6.57 -29.03
CA PHE A 237 -9.45 -6.36 -28.98
C PHE A 237 -8.97 -5.03 -29.59
N LYS A 238 -9.34 -4.71 -30.81
CA LYS A 238 -8.77 -3.54 -31.51
C LYS A 238 -9.13 -2.19 -30.89
N ASP A 239 -10.37 -2.03 -30.46
CA ASP A 239 -10.88 -0.75 -29.94
C ASP A 239 -10.26 -0.36 -28.59
N GLN A 240 -10.08 -1.32 -27.70
CA GLN A 240 -9.52 -1.07 -26.36
C GLN A 240 -8.01 -0.82 -26.42
N LEU A 241 -7.30 -1.60 -27.25
CA LEU A 241 -5.87 -1.40 -27.49
C LEU A 241 -5.58 0.01 -28.02
N ALA A 242 -6.34 0.47 -29.02
CA ALA A 242 -6.20 1.82 -29.56
C ALA A 242 -6.42 2.91 -28.49
N LYS A 243 -7.36 2.70 -27.56
CA LYS A 243 -7.62 3.65 -26.46
C LYS A 243 -6.46 3.73 -25.47
N VAL A 244 -5.88 2.60 -25.03
CA VAL A 244 -4.73 2.66 -24.11
C VAL A 244 -3.48 3.20 -24.76
N GLU A 245 -3.28 2.96 -26.06
CA GLU A 245 -2.19 3.57 -26.82
C GLU A 245 -2.39 5.09 -26.98
N LEU A 246 -3.62 5.54 -27.18
CA LEU A 246 -3.96 6.95 -27.19
C LEU A 246 -3.68 7.57 -25.80
N ALA A 247 -4.11 6.92 -24.72
CA ALA A 247 -3.85 7.38 -23.36
C ALA A 247 -2.34 7.50 -23.06
N TYR A 248 -1.54 6.51 -23.50
CA TYR A 248 -0.06 6.59 -23.43
C TYR A 248 0.49 7.82 -24.15
N ARG A 249 0.01 8.09 -25.37
CA ARG A 249 0.45 9.25 -26.17
C ARG A 249 0.05 10.58 -25.52
N VAL A 250 -1.18 10.66 -25.01
CA VAL A 250 -1.70 11.84 -24.29
C VAL A 250 -0.84 12.12 -23.06
N MET A 251 -0.62 11.10 -22.23
CA MET A 251 0.18 11.21 -21.02
C MET A 251 1.63 11.62 -21.34
N THR A 252 2.28 10.93 -22.29
CA THR A 252 3.66 11.22 -22.68
C THR A 252 3.83 12.67 -23.14
N ARG A 253 2.93 13.15 -24.03
CA ARG A 253 2.96 14.53 -24.53
C ARG A 253 2.78 15.54 -23.40
N TYR A 254 1.79 15.30 -22.54
CA TYR A 254 1.47 16.21 -21.43
C TYR A 254 2.61 16.30 -20.42
N MET A 255 3.16 15.20 -20.00
CA MET A 255 4.30 15.14 -19.06
C MET A 255 5.54 15.85 -19.60
N GLN A 256 5.75 15.85 -20.92
CA GLN A 256 6.86 16.54 -21.58
C GLN A 256 6.59 18.04 -21.83
N GLY A 257 5.50 18.58 -21.33
CA GLY A 257 5.13 19.98 -21.53
C GLY A 257 4.54 20.29 -22.90
N GLY A 258 4.21 19.27 -23.72
CA GLY A 258 3.64 19.43 -25.06
C GLY A 258 2.16 19.81 -25.11
N GLY A 259 1.51 19.98 -23.93
CA GLY A 259 0.09 20.34 -23.81
C GLY A 259 -0.87 19.24 -24.29
N LEU A 260 -2.13 19.62 -24.51
CA LEU A 260 -3.20 18.71 -24.92
C LEU A 260 -3.09 18.35 -26.40
N PHE A 261 -3.67 17.22 -26.78
CA PHE A 261 -3.85 16.86 -28.19
C PHE A 261 -5.08 17.58 -28.78
N ASP A 262 -4.99 17.92 -30.06
CA ASP A 262 -6.10 18.50 -30.81
C ASP A 262 -7.05 17.37 -31.27
N PRO A 263 -8.31 17.31 -30.76
CA PRO A 263 -9.26 16.27 -31.14
C PRO A 263 -9.65 16.32 -32.64
N GLU A 264 -9.53 17.50 -33.29
CA GLU A 264 -9.88 17.63 -34.71
C GLU A 264 -8.90 16.89 -35.64
N LYS A 265 -7.73 16.50 -35.13
CA LYS A 265 -6.76 15.69 -35.86
C LYS A 265 -7.02 14.18 -35.79
N VAL A 266 -8.07 13.76 -35.04
CA VAL A 266 -8.47 12.35 -34.92
C VAL A 266 -9.68 12.10 -35.77
N THR A 267 -9.54 11.23 -36.78
CA THR A 267 -10.60 10.91 -37.75
C THR A 267 -11.57 9.85 -37.25
N ASP A 268 -11.12 8.93 -36.38
CA ASP A 268 -11.98 7.92 -35.76
C ASP A 268 -12.85 8.56 -34.68
N GLY A 269 -14.18 8.49 -34.82
CA GLY A 269 -15.12 9.12 -33.90
C GLY A 269 -15.02 8.63 -32.47
N LYS A 270 -14.84 7.32 -32.26
CA LYS A 270 -14.72 6.72 -30.92
C LYS A 270 -13.41 7.15 -30.21
N LEU A 271 -12.33 7.24 -30.98
CA LEU A 271 -11.05 7.72 -30.45
C LEU A 271 -11.06 9.23 -30.20
N LYS A 272 -11.77 10.00 -31.04
CA LYS A 272 -11.97 11.44 -30.84
C LYS A 272 -12.73 11.71 -29.54
N GLU A 273 -13.83 11.01 -29.28
CA GLU A 273 -14.57 11.09 -28.01
C GLU A 273 -13.69 10.72 -26.80
N ALA A 274 -12.95 9.61 -26.91
CA ALA A 274 -12.02 9.18 -25.87
C ALA A 274 -10.92 10.21 -25.62
N LEU A 275 -10.39 10.87 -26.65
CA LEU A 275 -9.40 11.92 -26.54
C LEU A 275 -9.93 13.17 -25.83
N ILE A 276 -11.18 13.57 -26.12
CA ILE A 276 -11.83 14.70 -25.44
C ILE A 276 -11.92 14.43 -23.94
N GLU A 277 -12.36 13.25 -23.54
CA GLU A 277 -12.41 12.85 -22.13
C GLU A 277 -11.03 12.80 -21.48
N MET A 278 -10.04 12.21 -22.16
CA MET A 278 -8.65 12.14 -21.66
C MET A 278 -8.03 13.53 -21.51
N ASN A 279 -8.27 14.45 -22.45
CA ASN A 279 -7.80 15.83 -22.37
C ASN A 279 -8.44 16.58 -21.18
N LYS A 280 -9.74 16.38 -20.98
CA LYS A 280 -10.46 16.96 -19.84
C LYS A 280 -9.88 16.47 -18.53
N GLU A 281 -9.67 15.17 -18.41
CA GLU A 281 -9.15 14.55 -17.20
C GLU A 281 -7.70 14.98 -16.92
N ILE A 282 -6.79 14.86 -17.90
CA ILE A 282 -5.36 15.15 -17.69
C ILE A 282 -5.10 16.63 -17.41
N SER A 283 -5.93 17.54 -17.93
CA SER A 283 -5.77 18.98 -17.74
C SER A 283 -5.92 19.43 -16.27
N ALA A 284 -6.50 18.58 -15.41
CA ALA A 284 -6.60 18.82 -13.99
C ALA A 284 -5.25 18.64 -13.27
N PHE A 285 -4.34 17.83 -13.81
CA PHE A 285 -3.10 17.41 -13.16
C PHE A 285 -1.89 18.23 -13.64
N LYS A 286 -1.75 19.46 -13.15
CA LYS A 286 -0.66 20.36 -13.53
C LYS A 286 0.71 19.92 -13.03
N ASN A 287 0.73 19.20 -11.91
CA ASN A 287 1.93 18.72 -11.25
C ASN A 287 2.76 17.77 -12.11
N ILE A 288 2.14 17.02 -13.04
CA ILE A 288 2.83 16.01 -13.85
C ILE A 288 3.40 16.53 -15.18
N SER A 289 3.52 17.84 -15.38
CA SER A 289 4.00 18.46 -16.65
C SER A 289 5.50 18.70 -16.69
N SER A 290 6.27 18.22 -15.71
CA SER A 290 7.71 18.49 -15.55
C SER A 290 8.60 17.25 -15.65
N TYR A 291 8.12 16.21 -16.33
CA TYR A 291 8.83 14.93 -16.45
C TYR A 291 10.20 15.04 -17.12
N ALA A 292 10.38 15.93 -18.08
CA ALA A 292 11.65 16.12 -18.78
C ALA A 292 12.83 16.46 -17.85
N ALA A 293 12.58 17.09 -16.70
CA ALA A 293 13.57 17.42 -15.68
C ALA A 293 13.77 16.31 -14.64
N PHE A 294 12.97 15.24 -14.67
CA PHE A 294 12.99 14.21 -13.66
C PHE A 294 14.23 13.31 -13.78
N GLN A 295 14.87 13.09 -12.64
CA GLN A 295 15.97 12.13 -12.48
C GLN A 295 15.57 11.09 -11.42
N MET A 296 15.66 9.81 -11.76
CA MET A 296 15.34 8.72 -10.83
C MET A 296 16.21 8.79 -9.57
N PHE A 297 17.51 9.05 -9.74
CA PHE A 297 18.48 9.18 -8.66
C PHE A 297 19.22 10.50 -8.77
N ARG A 298 19.37 11.21 -7.65
CA ARG A 298 20.01 12.56 -7.57
C ARG A 298 21.24 12.52 -6.68
N GLY A 299 22.12 11.54 -6.90
CA GLY A 299 23.34 11.38 -6.09
C GLY A 299 23.14 10.60 -4.79
N GLU A 300 22.02 9.87 -4.66
CA GLU A 300 21.80 8.97 -3.54
C GLU A 300 22.91 7.93 -3.44
N ARG A 301 23.43 7.75 -2.23
CA ARG A 301 24.47 6.76 -1.94
C ARG A 301 23.84 5.39 -1.69
N GLU A 302 24.65 4.36 -1.92
CA GLU A 302 24.27 2.99 -1.56
C GLU A 302 24.19 2.80 -0.04
N LYS A 303 23.20 2.04 0.41
CA LYS A 303 22.88 1.79 1.80
C LYS A 303 22.59 0.30 2.02
N PRO A 304 22.80 -0.24 3.25
CA PRO A 304 22.35 -1.57 3.59
C PRO A 304 20.82 -1.64 3.55
N VAL A 305 20.29 -2.52 2.70
CA VAL A 305 18.84 -2.73 2.53
C VAL A 305 18.53 -4.22 2.60
N LYS A 306 17.48 -4.58 3.33
CA LYS A 306 16.90 -5.92 3.36
C LYS A 306 15.45 -5.83 2.92
N ILE A 307 15.04 -6.69 2.00
CA ILE A 307 13.63 -6.88 1.68
C ILE A 307 13.05 -7.91 2.62
N LEU A 308 11.99 -7.52 3.32
CA LEU A 308 11.22 -8.42 4.17
C LEU A 308 9.92 -8.71 3.45
N ASP A 309 9.63 -9.99 3.31
CA ASP A 309 8.49 -10.49 2.58
C ASP A 309 7.56 -11.28 3.50
N LYS A 310 6.28 -11.22 3.21
CA LYS A 310 5.25 -11.99 3.86
C LYS A 310 4.27 -12.52 2.84
N HIS A 311 4.12 -13.83 2.78
CA HIS A 311 3.07 -14.46 1.99
C HIS A 311 1.68 -14.15 2.55
N SER A 312 0.67 -14.19 1.71
CA SER A 312 -0.71 -14.19 2.19
C SER A 312 -0.98 -15.40 3.10
N HIS A 313 -2.13 -15.45 3.73
CA HIS A 313 -2.55 -16.57 4.60
C HIS A 313 -2.37 -17.97 3.96
N THR A 314 -2.17 -18.03 2.69
CA THR A 314 -1.99 -19.28 1.93
C THR A 314 -0.56 -19.80 1.88
N GLY A 315 0.43 -18.99 2.32
CA GLY A 315 1.85 -19.31 2.34
C GLY A 315 2.44 -19.32 3.75
N PRO A 316 3.59 -20.00 3.94
CA PRO A 316 4.18 -20.18 5.27
C PRO A 316 5.03 -19.00 5.75
N LEU A 317 5.40 -18.06 4.86
CA LEU A 317 6.40 -17.03 5.17
C LEU A 317 5.75 -15.81 5.83
N ASN A 318 6.27 -15.40 6.99
CA ASN A 318 6.08 -14.09 7.56
C ASN A 318 7.42 -13.55 8.06
N GLY A 319 8.13 -12.84 7.19
CA GLY A 319 9.40 -12.18 7.52
C GLY A 319 9.24 -10.80 8.12
N ILE A 320 8.06 -10.16 7.98
CA ILE A 320 7.83 -8.76 8.37
C ILE A 320 7.50 -8.62 9.85
N THR A 321 6.41 -9.24 10.31
CA THR A 321 5.93 -9.07 11.69
C THR A 321 6.99 -9.41 12.74
N PRO A 322 7.69 -10.57 12.69
CA PRO A 322 8.73 -10.88 13.66
C PRO A 322 9.91 -9.90 13.62
N ALA A 323 10.26 -9.38 12.43
CA ALA A 323 11.35 -8.42 12.31
C ALA A 323 10.97 -7.06 12.93
N LEU A 324 9.75 -6.56 12.67
CA LEU A 324 9.26 -5.32 13.29
C LEU A 324 9.18 -5.44 14.81
N ILE A 325 8.66 -6.56 15.33
CA ILE A 325 8.60 -6.81 16.78
C ILE A 325 10.01 -6.78 17.40
N ARG A 326 11.01 -7.43 16.77
CA ARG A 326 12.39 -7.37 17.25
C ARG A 326 12.97 -5.96 17.24
N MET A 327 12.67 -5.14 16.22
CA MET A 327 13.10 -3.75 16.15
C MET A 327 12.43 -2.91 17.25
N ILE A 328 11.14 -3.14 17.56
CA ILE A 328 10.43 -2.50 18.68
C ILE A 328 11.10 -2.86 20.02
N GLU A 329 11.41 -4.15 20.23
CA GLU A 329 12.05 -4.62 21.47
C GLU A 329 13.48 -4.08 21.65
N ALA A 330 14.22 -3.90 20.55
CA ALA A 330 15.58 -3.39 20.58
C ALA A 330 15.65 -1.86 20.69
N SER A 331 14.57 -1.14 20.41
CA SER A 331 14.52 0.33 20.48
C SER A 331 14.73 0.83 21.89
N ARG A 332 15.51 1.94 22.01
CA ARG A 332 15.90 2.56 23.30
C ARG A 332 15.50 4.03 23.43
N HIS A 333 15.19 4.69 22.31
CA HIS A 333 14.93 6.14 22.30
C HIS A 333 13.57 6.48 21.72
N GLU A 334 13.31 6.10 20.46
CA GLU A 334 12.11 6.54 19.76
C GLU A 334 11.62 5.50 18.74
N ILE A 335 10.31 5.30 18.70
CA ILE A 335 9.62 4.54 17.67
C ILE A 335 8.58 5.45 17.03
N ILE A 336 8.63 5.59 15.70
CA ILE A 336 7.60 6.30 14.93
C ILE A 336 6.93 5.31 14.00
N ILE A 337 5.59 5.25 14.05
CA ILE A 337 4.75 4.41 13.21
C ILE A 337 3.77 5.31 12.47
N GLN A 338 3.93 5.40 11.14
CA GLN A 338 2.97 6.04 10.27
C GLN A 338 2.24 4.99 9.46
N ASN A 339 0.96 4.83 9.73
CA ASN A 339 0.07 3.90 9.03
C ASN A 339 -1.30 4.53 8.80
N PRO A 340 -2.01 4.17 7.71
CA PRO A 340 -3.36 4.69 7.44
C PRO A 340 -4.36 4.28 8.51
N TYR A 341 -4.15 3.14 9.15
CA TYR A 341 -5.00 2.55 10.18
C TYR A 341 -4.19 2.21 11.42
N LEU A 342 -4.76 2.48 12.59
CA LEU A 342 -4.16 2.13 13.89
C LEU A 342 -5.04 1.06 14.56
N VAL A 343 -4.92 -0.17 14.08
CA VAL A 343 -5.61 -1.36 14.63
C VAL A 343 -4.53 -2.36 15.02
N ILE A 344 -3.81 -2.05 16.11
CA ILE A 344 -2.61 -2.78 16.50
C ILE A 344 -2.97 -4.22 16.90
N THR A 345 -2.16 -5.20 16.45
CA THR A 345 -2.29 -6.61 16.83
C THR A 345 -1.81 -6.82 18.27
N GLU A 346 -2.26 -7.89 18.92
CA GLU A 346 -1.89 -8.19 20.31
C GLU A 346 -0.36 -8.32 20.49
N ALA A 347 0.32 -8.96 19.54
CA ALA A 347 1.77 -9.14 19.58
C ALA A 347 2.52 -7.82 19.47
N ALA A 348 2.12 -6.95 18.55
CA ALA A 348 2.70 -5.63 18.36
C ALA A 348 2.40 -4.71 19.56
N GLU A 349 1.19 -4.74 20.09
CA GLU A 349 0.80 -3.96 21.27
C GLU A 349 1.63 -4.34 22.51
N ALA A 350 1.79 -5.64 22.74
CA ALA A 350 2.59 -6.14 23.85
C ALA A 350 4.07 -5.70 23.74
N ALA A 351 4.64 -5.72 22.53
CA ALA A 351 6.01 -5.25 22.30
C ALA A 351 6.16 -3.72 22.52
N LEU A 352 5.19 -2.94 21.98
CA LEU A 352 5.15 -1.47 22.15
C LEU A 352 4.96 -1.09 23.62
N LYS A 353 4.10 -1.81 24.35
CA LYS A 353 3.95 -1.59 25.79
C LYS A 353 5.28 -1.79 26.54
N ARG A 354 6.00 -2.89 26.28
CA ARG A 354 7.33 -3.10 26.89
C ARG A 354 8.33 -2.01 26.51
N ALA A 355 8.25 -1.49 25.26
CA ALA A 355 9.08 -0.35 24.86
C ALA A 355 8.72 0.91 25.66
N ALA A 356 7.43 1.21 25.84
CA ALA A 356 6.96 2.31 26.68
C ALA A 356 7.39 2.16 28.15
N ASP A 357 7.29 0.94 28.71
CA ASP A 357 7.74 0.62 30.07
C ASP A 357 9.27 0.86 30.25
N ARG A 358 10.08 0.79 29.17
CA ARG A 358 11.50 1.16 29.14
C ARG A 358 11.74 2.67 28.95
N GLY A 359 10.71 3.48 28.80
CA GLY A 359 10.80 4.93 28.55
C GLY A 359 11.00 5.32 27.07
N VAL A 360 10.84 4.38 26.11
CA VAL A 360 10.95 4.68 24.69
C VAL A 360 9.78 5.56 24.24
N SER A 361 10.08 6.69 23.58
CA SER A 361 9.06 7.56 22.99
C SER A 361 8.38 6.87 21.83
N ILE A 362 7.03 6.85 21.80
CA ILE A 362 6.27 6.21 20.72
C ILE A 362 5.37 7.26 20.07
N ILE A 363 5.46 7.40 18.76
CA ILE A 363 4.63 8.31 17.96
C ILE A 363 3.84 7.50 16.95
N PHE A 364 2.51 7.56 17.06
CA PHE A 364 1.60 7.07 16.05
C PHE A 364 1.08 8.22 15.20
N HIS A 365 1.15 8.05 13.87
CA HIS A 365 0.56 8.97 12.92
C HIS A 365 -0.38 8.21 11.98
N THR A 366 -1.68 8.56 11.99
CA THR A 366 -2.73 7.84 11.28
C THR A 366 -3.81 8.78 10.75
N ASN A 367 -4.82 8.23 10.07
CA ASN A 367 -6.00 9.00 9.69
C ASN A 367 -6.95 9.22 10.87
N SER A 368 -7.73 10.29 10.80
CA SER A 368 -8.98 10.44 11.56
C SER A 368 -10.14 9.76 10.81
N ALA A 369 -11.31 9.75 11.43
CA ALA A 369 -12.53 9.30 10.75
C ALA A 369 -12.97 10.21 9.58
N GLU A 370 -12.46 11.44 9.52
CA GLU A 370 -12.73 12.38 8.41
C GLU A 370 -11.76 12.19 7.24
N SER A 371 -10.55 11.70 7.48
CA SER A 371 -9.52 11.52 6.46
C SER A 371 -9.32 10.07 6.00
N THR A 372 -10.14 9.13 6.47
CA THR A 372 -10.01 7.72 6.13
C THR A 372 -10.80 7.33 4.88
N ASP A 373 -10.36 6.31 4.17
CA ASP A 373 -11.12 5.61 3.13
C ASP A 373 -11.98 4.46 3.70
N SER A 374 -11.69 4.04 4.96
CA SER A 374 -12.44 2.99 5.66
C SER A 374 -12.77 3.40 7.09
N LEU A 375 -14.06 3.39 7.44
CA LEU A 375 -14.53 3.72 8.80
C LEU A 375 -14.36 2.57 9.80
N PHE A 376 -14.21 1.31 9.36
CA PHE A 376 -14.06 0.18 10.29
C PHE A 376 -12.80 0.27 11.13
N PRO A 377 -11.59 0.49 10.57
CA PRO A 377 -10.40 0.69 11.39
C PRO A 377 -10.55 1.85 12.37
N GLN A 378 -11.20 2.94 11.96
CA GLN A 378 -11.43 4.10 12.84
C GLN A 378 -12.41 3.80 13.98
N ALA A 379 -13.40 2.97 13.72
CA ALA A 379 -14.33 2.51 14.77
C ALA A 379 -13.61 1.65 15.82
N PHE A 380 -12.60 0.86 15.42
CA PHE A 380 -11.77 0.11 16.37
C PHE A 380 -10.79 1.00 17.11
N LEU A 381 -10.15 1.96 16.42
CA LEU A 381 -9.35 2.97 17.09
C LEU A 381 -10.15 3.73 18.16
N MET A 382 -11.43 4.05 17.89
CA MET A 382 -12.33 4.70 18.85
C MET A 382 -12.52 3.89 20.14
N ASN A 383 -12.38 2.56 20.10
CA ASN A 383 -12.38 1.73 21.30
C ASN A 383 -11.01 1.72 22.01
N ASP A 384 -9.93 1.77 21.24
CA ASP A 384 -8.59 1.42 21.73
C ASP A 384 -7.77 2.63 22.18
N TRP A 385 -7.96 3.81 21.60
CA TRP A 385 -7.05 4.93 21.74
C TRP A 385 -6.82 5.38 23.20
N LYS A 386 -7.87 5.39 24.04
CA LYS A 386 -7.76 5.75 25.48
C LYS A 386 -6.90 4.72 26.22
N ARG A 387 -7.18 3.44 25.96
CA ARG A 387 -6.44 2.32 26.56
C ARG A 387 -4.98 2.32 26.10
N LEU A 388 -4.72 2.58 24.82
CA LEU A 388 -3.34 2.67 24.31
C LEU A 388 -2.55 3.76 25.02
N LEU A 389 -3.12 4.96 25.19
CA LEU A 389 -2.45 6.06 25.91
C LEU A 389 -2.31 5.79 27.41
N GLN A 390 -3.26 5.06 28.04
CA GLN A 390 -3.11 4.68 29.46
C GLN A 390 -2.04 3.61 29.65
N THR A 391 -1.96 2.62 28.77
CA THR A 391 -1.05 1.48 28.92
C THR A 391 0.36 1.77 28.38
N MET A 392 0.51 2.82 27.59
CA MET A 392 1.77 3.29 26.99
C MET A 392 1.93 4.79 27.24
N PRO A 393 2.34 5.23 28.46
CA PRO A 393 2.36 6.65 28.84
C PRO A 393 3.36 7.50 28.04
N THR A 394 4.32 6.89 27.33
CA THR A 394 5.24 7.59 26.42
C THR A 394 4.68 7.72 25.00
N ALA A 395 3.49 7.15 24.72
CA ALA A 395 2.90 7.18 23.40
C ALA A 395 2.13 8.47 23.14
N ARG A 396 2.18 8.92 21.88
CA ARG A 396 1.39 10.04 21.35
C ARG A 396 0.69 9.58 20.07
N ILE A 397 -0.57 9.94 19.91
CA ILE A 397 -1.37 9.61 18.73
C ILE A 397 -1.73 10.91 18.01
N PHE A 398 -1.27 11.03 16.77
CA PHE A 398 -1.60 12.13 15.87
C PHE A 398 -2.45 11.63 14.71
N VAL A 399 -3.53 12.36 14.41
CA VAL A 399 -4.45 12.00 13.32
C VAL A 399 -4.55 13.12 12.29
N ALA A 400 -4.54 12.74 11.01
CA ALA A 400 -4.74 13.66 9.90
C ALA A 400 -6.21 14.11 9.85
N PRO A 401 -6.52 15.41 9.81
CA PRO A 401 -7.90 15.89 9.93
C PRO A 401 -8.63 16.08 8.61
N SER A 402 -7.94 16.10 7.47
CA SER A 402 -8.50 16.56 6.20
C SER A 402 -9.19 15.45 5.43
N GLN A 403 -10.41 15.69 4.97
CA GLN A 403 -11.17 14.76 4.13
C GLN A 403 -10.52 14.53 2.75
N ASN A 404 -9.83 15.53 2.23
CA ASN A 404 -9.27 15.50 0.88
C ASN A 404 -7.81 15.01 0.86
N GLU A 405 -7.09 15.13 1.97
CA GLU A 405 -5.71 14.65 2.13
C GLU A 405 -5.69 13.43 3.04
N ARG A 406 -5.63 12.24 2.46
CA ARG A 406 -5.63 10.99 3.22
C ARG A 406 -4.22 10.46 3.39
N LEU A 407 -3.91 10.01 4.59
CA LEU A 407 -2.66 9.29 4.84
C LEU A 407 -2.81 7.85 4.34
N HIS A 408 -1.84 7.39 3.51
CA HIS A 408 -1.80 6.00 3.07
C HIS A 408 -0.38 5.39 3.18
N ALA A 409 0.62 6.17 3.58
CA ALA A 409 1.99 5.72 3.78
C ALA A 409 2.10 4.69 4.93
N LYS A 410 2.99 3.71 4.74
CA LYS A 410 3.38 2.73 5.74
C LYS A 410 4.87 2.86 5.98
N MET A 411 5.22 3.62 7.01
CA MET A 411 6.60 3.92 7.38
C MET A 411 6.81 3.69 8.88
N PHE A 412 7.94 3.07 9.21
CA PHE A 412 8.37 2.84 10.58
C PHE A 412 9.78 3.39 10.72
N VAL A 413 10.05 4.06 11.83
CA VAL A 413 11.39 4.54 12.17
C VAL A 413 11.74 4.10 13.59
N PHE A 414 12.91 3.49 13.73
CA PHE A 414 13.41 2.95 15.00
C PHE A 414 14.71 3.66 15.37
N ASP A 415 14.73 4.35 16.52
CA ASP A 415 15.86 5.09 17.08
C ASP A 415 16.55 6.06 16.08
N GLY A 416 15.82 6.52 15.05
CA GLY A 416 16.38 7.34 13.99
C GLY A 416 17.56 6.68 13.26
N THR A 417 17.67 5.35 13.29
CA THR A 417 18.76 4.55 12.75
C THR A 417 18.28 3.60 11.64
N ILE A 418 17.11 2.98 11.81
CA ILE A 418 16.49 2.11 10.83
C ILE A 418 15.17 2.72 10.41
N ALA A 419 14.91 2.72 9.10
CA ALA A 419 13.59 3.00 8.53
C ALA A 419 13.07 1.76 7.80
N VAL A 420 11.75 1.51 7.91
CA VAL A 420 11.06 0.46 7.15
C VAL A 420 9.94 1.12 6.36
N VAL A 421 9.91 0.86 5.06
CA VAL A 421 8.94 1.47 4.13
C VAL A 421 8.41 0.39 3.17
N GLY A 422 7.10 0.35 2.96
CA GLY A 422 6.52 -0.59 2.00
C GLY A 422 5.00 -0.64 2.03
N SER A 423 4.43 -1.84 1.89
CA SER A 423 2.98 -2.04 1.78
C SER A 423 2.31 -2.42 3.12
N TYR A 424 3.07 -2.85 4.13
CA TYR A 424 2.59 -3.46 5.37
C TYR A 424 1.93 -2.45 6.32
N ASN A 425 0.66 -2.64 6.59
CA ASN A 425 0.00 -2.02 7.74
C ASN A 425 0.29 -2.82 9.00
N MET A 426 0.39 -2.14 10.16
CA MET A 426 0.48 -2.85 11.44
C MET A 426 -0.93 -3.17 11.94
N ASP A 427 -1.64 -4.01 11.19
CA ASP A 427 -3.01 -4.43 11.46
C ASP A 427 -3.18 -5.96 11.25
N PRO A 428 -4.28 -6.57 11.75
CA PRO A 428 -4.51 -8.00 11.60
C PRO A 428 -4.61 -8.47 10.16
N LEU A 429 -5.11 -7.61 9.24
CA LEU A 429 -5.26 -7.96 7.83
C LEU A 429 -3.89 -8.16 7.17
N SER A 430 -2.95 -7.24 7.42
CA SER A 430 -1.58 -7.35 6.91
C SER A 430 -0.78 -8.42 7.66
N GLU A 431 -1.01 -8.59 8.97
CA GLU A 431 -0.29 -9.60 9.76
C GLU A 431 -0.67 -11.04 9.37
N ASP A 432 -1.96 -11.31 9.14
CA ASP A 432 -2.45 -12.68 8.99
C ASP A 432 -2.88 -13.04 7.56
N LEU A 433 -3.44 -12.10 6.81
CA LEU A 433 -4.20 -12.43 5.60
C LEU A 433 -3.52 -12.04 4.30
N ASN A 434 -3.00 -10.82 4.18
CA ASN A 434 -2.45 -10.32 2.94
C ASN A 434 -1.02 -10.77 2.68
N SER A 435 -0.59 -10.81 1.42
CA SER A 435 0.84 -10.70 1.12
C SER A 435 1.28 -9.24 1.27
N GLU A 436 2.49 -9.04 1.75
CA GLU A 436 3.06 -7.72 2.00
C GLU A 436 4.57 -7.74 1.77
N VAL A 437 5.12 -6.61 1.35
CA VAL A 437 6.55 -6.42 1.16
C VAL A 437 7.01 -5.08 1.72
N VAL A 438 8.16 -5.08 2.41
CA VAL A 438 8.78 -3.85 2.91
C VAL A 438 10.30 -3.87 2.70
N ALA A 439 10.89 -2.70 2.53
CA ALA A 439 12.33 -2.49 2.61
C ALA A 439 12.70 -2.00 4.01
N ALA A 440 13.60 -2.70 4.67
CA ALA A 440 14.24 -2.26 5.88
C ALA A 440 15.62 -1.67 5.54
N ILE A 441 15.84 -0.41 5.89
CA ILE A 441 17.02 0.36 5.54
C ILE A 441 17.78 0.74 6.80
N HIS A 442 19.03 0.27 6.92
CA HIS A 442 19.91 0.59 8.03
C HIS A 442 20.87 1.73 7.65
N ASP A 443 20.41 2.94 7.78
CA ASP A 443 21.19 4.14 7.51
C ASP A 443 20.60 5.33 8.29
N LYS A 444 21.40 5.93 9.16
CA LYS A 444 20.98 7.02 10.04
C LYS A 444 20.46 8.23 9.24
N ALA A 445 21.09 8.61 8.14
CA ALA A 445 20.66 9.76 7.36
C ALA A 445 19.30 9.49 6.68
N PHE A 446 19.08 8.30 6.13
CA PHE A 446 17.81 7.91 5.55
C PHE A 446 16.70 7.82 6.61
N ALA A 447 16.98 7.22 7.76
CA ALA A 447 16.02 7.11 8.86
C ALA A 447 15.65 8.50 9.42
N GLN A 448 16.62 9.40 9.59
CA GLN A 448 16.36 10.78 10.03
C GLN A 448 15.56 11.58 8.98
N MET A 449 15.85 11.40 7.69
CA MET A 449 15.06 12.02 6.61
C MET A 449 13.61 11.53 6.65
N THR A 450 13.40 10.22 6.81
CA THR A 450 12.06 9.61 6.95
C THR A 450 11.34 10.14 8.19
N ARG A 451 12.04 10.19 9.32
CA ARG A 451 11.54 10.76 10.58
C ARG A 451 11.08 12.21 10.41
N LEU A 452 11.94 13.06 9.86
CA LEU A 452 11.63 14.47 9.64
C LEU A 452 10.45 14.65 8.68
N ARG A 453 10.31 13.79 7.66
CA ARG A 453 9.16 13.83 6.77
C ARG A 453 7.85 13.56 7.51
N ILE A 454 7.81 12.57 8.40
CA ILE A 454 6.62 12.25 9.21
C ILE A 454 6.32 13.41 10.17
N LEU A 455 7.32 13.90 10.90
CA LEU A 455 7.12 14.98 11.86
C LEU A 455 6.62 16.28 11.22
N ARG A 456 7.14 16.64 10.03
CA ARG A 456 6.64 17.80 9.26
C ARG A 456 5.18 17.65 8.83
N LEU A 457 4.73 16.44 8.54
CA LEU A 457 3.31 16.20 8.26
C LEU A 457 2.47 16.38 9.52
N ILE A 458 2.96 15.89 10.67
CA ILE A 458 2.31 16.05 11.98
C ILE A 458 2.17 17.54 12.34
N GLU A 459 3.22 18.32 12.17
CA GLU A 459 3.24 19.75 12.51
C GLU A 459 2.26 20.59 11.67
N LYS A 460 1.96 20.17 10.44
CA LYS A 460 1.19 20.99 9.50
C LYS A 460 -0.26 21.27 9.91
N LYS A 461 -0.99 20.34 10.51
CA LYS A 461 -2.41 20.49 10.92
C LYS A 461 -2.98 19.25 11.63
N ASN A 462 -2.15 18.38 12.20
CA ASN A 462 -2.68 17.16 12.81
C ASN A 462 -3.28 17.42 14.19
N ILE A 463 -4.24 16.56 14.54
CA ILE A 463 -4.90 16.57 15.83
C ILE A 463 -4.22 15.52 16.70
N GLU A 464 -3.84 15.91 17.92
CA GLU A 464 -3.30 14.97 18.91
C GLU A 464 -4.42 14.48 19.82
N TYR A 465 -4.57 13.16 19.93
CA TYR A 465 -5.46 12.55 20.93
C TYR A 465 -4.76 12.56 22.28
N ARG A 466 -5.46 13.01 23.32
CA ARG A 466 -4.90 13.22 24.65
C ARG A 466 -5.85 12.71 25.73
N ILE A 467 -5.24 12.21 26.82
CA ILE A 467 -5.93 11.90 28.06
C ILE A 467 -5.23 12.64 29.20
N GLU A 468 -6.00 13.08 30.17
CA GLU A 468 -5.50 13.53 31.47
C GLU A 468 -5.92 12.50 32.51
N VAL A 469 -5.01 12.07 33.35
CA VAL A 469 -5.27 11.07 34.39
C VAL A 469 -5.03 11.66 35.78
N ASP A 470 -5.77 11.20 36.77
CA ASP A 470 -5.55 11.51 38.17
C ASP A 470 -4.33 10.72 38.75
N GLU A 471 -4.01 10.96 40.03
CA GLU A 471 -2.92 10.26 40.73
C GLU A 471 -3.12 8.73 40.80
N ARG A 472 -4.33 8.23 40.58
CA ARG A 472 -4.66 6.80 40.57
C ARG A 472 -4.69 6.22 39.17
N GLY A 473 -4.32 7.01 38.11
CA GLY A 473 -4.35 6.60 36.73
C GLY A 473 -5.74 6.56 36.07
N LYS A 474 -6.77 7.10 36.76
CA LYS A 474 -8.12 7.20 36.20
C LYS A 474 -8.22 8.40 35.26
N ILE A 475 -8.79 8.19 34.07
CA ILE A 475 -9.00 9.27 33.10
C ILE A 475 -10.01 10.27 33.67
N ILE A 476 -9.60 11.55 33.74
CA ILE A 476 -10.41 12.69 34.18
C ILE A 476 -10.83 13.60 33.03
N LYS A 477 -10.06 13.61 31.93
CA LYS A 477 -10.37 14.40 30.75
C LYS A 477 -9.80 13.73 29.49
N THR A 478 -10.48 13.90 28.39
CA THR A 478 -10.05 13.36 27.10
C THR A 478 -10.24 14.38 26.00
N TYR A 479 -9.39 14.28 24.95
CA TYR A 479 -9.58 14.93 23.68
C TYR A 479 -9.30 13.89 22.58
N GLY A 480 -10.31 13.51 21.83
CA GLY A 480 -10.25 12.38 20.90
C GLY A 480 -11.27 12.46 19.75
N PRO A 481 -11.68 11.35 19.18
CA PRO A 481 -12.56 11.33 18.00
C PRO A 481 -13.87 12.10 18.17
N GLU A 482 -14.50 12.02 19.34
CA GLU A 482 -15.77 12.68 19.62
C GLU A 482 -15.67 14.23 19.61
N ASP A 483 -14.46 14.79 19.77
CA ASP A 483 -14.27 16.25 19.89
C ASP A 483 -14.10 16.96 18.54
N HIS A 484 -13.81 16.22 17.44
CA HIS A 484 -13.51 16.84 16.16
C HIS A 484 -14.17 16.16 14.96
N VAL A 485 -14.79 14.99 15.14
CA VAL A 485 -15.49 14.25 14.07
C VAL A 485 -16.97 14.62 14.11
N ASN A 486 -17.60 14.77 12.94
CA ASN A 486 -19.00 15.11 12.87
C ASN A 486 -19.89 14.03 13.52
N GLU A 487 -21.01 14.46 14.15
CA GLU A 487 -21.90 13.60 14.95
C GLU A 487 -22.46 12.41 14.16
N LYS A 488 -22.74 12.58 12.86
CA LYS A 488 -23.24 11.50 12.00
C LYS A 488 -22.22 10.40 11.81
N THR A 489 -20.94 10.77 11.62
CA THR A 489 -19.83 9.82 11.50
C THR A 489 -19.57 9.13 12.84
N VAL A 490 -19.59 9.86 13.96
CA VAL A 490 -19.49 9.29 15.31
C VAL A 490 -20.58 8.27 15.56
N LYS A 491 -21.85 8.55 15.20
CA LYS A 491 -22.96 7.57 15.32
C LYS A 491 -22.73 6.30 14.51
N LYS A 492 -22.19 6.42 13.28
CA LYS A 492 -21.82 5.26 12.45
C LYS A 492 -20.71 4.43 13.10
N MET A 493 -19.65 5.08 13.57
CA MET A 493 -18.54 4.41 14.26
C MET A 493 -19.02 3.72 15.54
N ASN A 494 -19.91 4.36 16.32
CA ASN A 494 -20.52 3.76 17.52
C ASN A 494 -21.32 2.47 17.24
N PHE A 495 -21.88 2.33 16.05
CA PHE A 495 -22.47 1.08 15.60
C PHE A 495 -21.38 0.06 15.19
N MET A 496 -20.42 0.47 14.36
CA MET A 496 -19.36 -0.39 13.82
C MET A 496 -18.45 -0.97 14.92
N ARG A 497 -18.11 -0.17 15.94
CA ARG A 497 -17.25 -0.63 17.05
C ARG A 497 -17.83 -1.76 17.88
N LYS A 498 -19.14 -2.04 17.77
CA LYS A 498 -19.78 -3.21 18.40
C LYS A 498 -19.46 -4.52 17.67
N LEU A 499 -18.95 -4.44 16.43
CA LEU A 499 -18.65 -5.58 15.56
C LEU A 499 -17.19 -6.05 15.75
N GLN A 500 -16.74 -6.19 17.02
CA GLN A 500 -15.35 -6.56 17.35
C GLN A 500 -14.89 -7.88 16.74
N TRP A 501 -15.81 -8.77 16.45
CA TRP A 501 -15.53 -10.05 15.79
C TRP A 501 -15.01 -9.88 14.34
N LEU A 502 -15.21 -8.71 13.70
CA LEU A 502 -14.63 -8.39 12.40
C LEU A 502 -13.18 -7.93 12.48
N ARG A 503 -12.65 -7.63 13.68
CA ARG A 503 -11.29 -7.11 13.85
C ARG A 503 -10.21 -7.94 13.15
N PRO A 504 -10.24 -9.28 13.12
CA PRO A 504 -9.26 -10.09 12.39
C PRO A 504 -9.32 -9.96 10.86
N LEU A 505 -10.33 -9.27 10.33
CA LEU A 505 -10.55 -9.07 8.89
C LEU A 505 -10.30 -7.62 8.44
N ILE A 506 -9.70 -6.81 9.34
CA ILE A 506 -9.48 -5.38 9.12
C ILE A 506 -8.06 -4.99 9.45
#